data_c455dad89ca8edb567eac8868a23560f
#
_entry.id   c455dad89ca8edb567eac8868a23560f
#
_cell.length_a   1.000
_cell.length_b   1.000
_cell.length_c   1.000
_cell.angle_alpha   90.00
_cell.angle_beta   90.00
_cell.angle_gamma   90.00
#
_symmetry.space_group_name_H-M   'P 1'
#
loop_
_entity.id
_entity.type
_entity.pdbx_description
1 polymer ?
#
loop_
_entity_poly.entity_id
_entity_poly.type
_entity_poly.pdbx_seq_one_letter_code
_entity_poly.pdbx_strand_id
1 'polypeptide(L)'
;MLVDKAKDNLVNGVLPFWMNLMDKEYGGFYGAVDYDLKVDKKGEKGTILVSRIMWLFSRAHIQLGDIQYLETARHAYEYFHRNCYDKEYGGLYWSTNYDGTPCDVVKHTYTMSYGI
;
A
#
# COMPACT_ATOMS: atom_id res chain seq x y z
N MET A 1 4.27 29.23 -6.77
CA MET A 1 3.91 29.10 -5.34
C MET A 1 4.33 27.75 -4.80
N LEU A 2 4.69 27.68 -3.55
CA LEU A 2 5.11 26.44 -2.90
C LEU A 2 3.99 25.38 -2.92
N VAL A 3 2.74 25.80 -2.69
CA VAL A 3 1.58 24.91 -2.70
C VAL A 3 1.39 24.28 -4.07
N ASP A 4 1.56 25.05 -5.15
CA ASP A 4 1.41 24.52 -6.51
C ASP A 4 2.52 23.51 -6.86
N LYS A 5 3.74 23.77 -6.40
CA LYS A 5 4.86 22.84 -6.59
C LYS A 5 4.63 21.55 -5.80
N ALA A 6 4.12 21.64 -4.58
CA ALA A 6 3.81 20.46 -3.76
C ALA A 6 2.70 19.63 -4.40
N LYS A 7 1.65 20.27 -4.92
CA LYS A 7 0.56 19.60 -5.61
C LYS A 7 1.05 18.92 -6.89
N ASP A 8 1.87 19.61 -7.69
CA ASP A 8 2.42 19.05 -8.92
C ASP A 8 3.29 17.82 -8.63
N ASN A 9 4.15 17.91 -7.61
CA ASN A 9 4.98 16.78 -7.20
C ASN A 9 4.14 15.59 -6.75
N LEU A 10 3.05 15.83 -6.03
CA LEU A 10 2.13 14.79 -5.60
C LEU A 10 1.43 14.14 -6.79
N VAL A 11 0.80 14.95 -7.65
CA VAL A 11 -0.06 14.45 -8.75
C VAL A 11 0.77 13.80 -9.86
N ASN A 12 1.94 14.37 -10.18
CA ASN A 12 2.76 13.90 -11.30
C ASN A 12 3.97 13.05 -10.89
N GLY A 13 4.25 12.95 -9.60
CA GLY A 13 5.39 12.19 -9.10
C GLY A 13 5.00 11.09 -8.14
N VAL A 14 4.55 11.45 -6.95
CA VAL A 14 4.32 10.50 -5.84
C VAL A 14 3.17 9.52 -6.14
N LEU A 15 2.01 10.04 -6.52
CA LEU A 15 0.84 9.20 -6.74
C LEU A 15 1.02 8.24 -7.92
N PRO A 16 1.50 8.69 -9.10
CA PRO A 16 1.76 7.76 -10.20
C PRO A 16 2.82 6.71 -9.88
N PHE A 17 3.85 7.08 -9.12
CA PHE A 17 4.91 6.14 -8.71
C PHE A 17 4.29 4.94 -7.96
N TRP A 18 3.45 5.19 -6.97
CA TRP A 18 2.82 4.12 -6.19
C TRP A 18 1.76 3.37 -7.00
N MET A 19 1.01 4.05 -7.86
CA MET A 19 0.04 3.39 -8.73
C MET A 19 0.72 2.38 -9.67
N ASN A 20 1.93 2.69 -10.15
CA ASN A 20 2.69 1.79 -11.01
C ASN A 20 3.27 0.58 -10.26
N LEU A 21 3.30 0.62 -8.94
CA LEU A 21 3.75 -0.51 -8.13
C LEU A 21 2.60 -1.44 -7.71
N MET A 22 1.40 -1.20 -8.20
CA MET A 22 0.24 -2.05 -7.93
C MET A 22 0.44 -3.44 -8.51
N ASP A 23 0.30 -4.46 -7.65
CA ASP A 23 0.37 -5.87 -8.07
C ASP A 23 -1.02 -6.33 -8.46
N LYS A 24 -1.24 -6.49 -9.76
CA LYS A 24 -2.54 -6.90 -10.29
C LYS A 24 -2.74 -8.41 -10.30
N GLU A 25 -1.68 -9.17 -10.09
CA GLU A 25 -1.73 -10.63 -10.09
C GLU A 25 -2.09 -11.18 -8.70
N TYR A 26 -1.38 -10.73 -7.67
CA TYR A 26 -1.54 -11.23 -6.30
C TYR A 26 -2.18 -10.24 -5.35
N GLY A 27 -2.37 -9.00 -5.78
CA GLY A 27 -2.94 -7.93 -4.96
C GLY A 27 -1.88 -7.16 -4.20
N GLY A 28 -2.31 -6.06 -3.57
CA GLY A 28 -1.39 -5.18 -2.86
C GLY A 28 -0.46 -4.43 -3.79
N PHE A 29 0.74 -4.14 -3.31
CA PHE A 29 1.76 -3.38 -4.03
C PHE A 29 3.10 -4.07 -3.88
N TYR A 30 3.95 -3.98 -4.90
CA TYR A 30 5.28 -4.55 -4.83
C TYR A 30 6.08 -3.91 -3.70
N GLY A 31 6.72 -4.75 -2.88
CA GLY A 31 7.37 -4.31 -1.65
C GLY A 31 8.82 -3.89 -1.79
N ALA A 32 9.45 -4.10 -2.94
CA ALA A 32 10.86 -3.80 -3.13
C ALA A 32 11.14 -3.27 -4.52
N VAL A 33 11.97 -2.21 -4.58
CA VAL A 33 12.46 -1.59 -5.82
C VAL A 33 13.94 -1.34 -5.62
N ASP A 34 14.77 -1.72 -6.59
CA ASP A 34 16.22 -1.52 -6.50
C ASP A 34 16.65 -0.11 -6.95
N TYR A 35 17.97 0.14 -6.95
CA TYR A 35 18.53 1.43 -7.36
C TYR A 35 18.21 1.79 -8.80
N ASP A 36 18.05 0.80 -9.66
CA ASP A 36 17.75 1.01 -11.09
C ASP A 36 16.25 1.12 -11.33
N LEU A 37 15.45 1.22 -10.26
CA LEU A 37 13.99 1.27 -10.28
C LEU A 37 13.36 -0.01 -10.85
N LYS A 38 14.11 -1.11 -10.82
CA LYS A 38 13.56 -2.43 -11.14
C LYS A 38 12.75 -2.94 -9.97
N VAL A 39 11.52 -3.34 -10.25
CA VAL A 39 10.61 -3.87 -9.25
C VAL A 39 10.96 -5.33 -8.97
N ASP A 40 11.14 -5.66 -7.69
CA ASP A 40 11.25 -7.05 -7.26
C ASP A 40 9.83 -7.58 -7.01
N LYS A 41 9.30 -8.28 -7.99
CA LYS A 41 7.92 -8.80 -7.93
C LYS A 41 7.74 -9.92 -6.91
N LYS A 42 8.83 -10.49 -6.40
CA LYS A 42 8.81 -11.55 -5.38
C LYS A 42 9.21 -11.03 -4.00
N GLY A 43 9.34 -9.73 -3.85
CA GLY A 43 9.68 -9.12 -2.58
C GLY A 43 8.54 -9.22 -1.57
N GLU A 44 8.90 -9.27 -0.29
CA GLU A 44 7.98 -9.27 0.83
C GLU A 44 7.16 -7.99 0.85
N LYS A 45 5.86 -8.10 1.17
CA LYS A 45 4.94 -6.96 1.23
C LYS A 45 4.65 -6.61 2.69
N GLY A 46 5.04 -5.41 3.10
CA GLY A 46 4.85 -4.94 4.46
C GLY A 46 3.43 -4.43 4.71
N THR A 47 2.84 -4.83 5.83
CA THR A 47 1.49 -4.40 6.22
C THR A 47 1.42 -2.89 6.46
N ILE A 48 2.44 -2.31 7.09
CA ILE A 48 2.49 -0.85 7.32
C ILE A 48 2.47 -0.10 5.99
N LEU A 49 3.21 -0.57 4.99
CA LEU A 49 3.23 0.05 3.67
C LEU A 49 1.83 0.03 3.03
N VAL A 50 1.15 -1.10 3.07
CA VAL A 50 -0.20 -1.24 2.51
C VAL A 50 -1.17 -0.29 3.20
N SER A 51 -1.13 -0.19 4.52
CA SER A 51 -2.01 0.70 5.28
C SER A 51 -1.73 2.17 4.96
N ARG A 52 -0.47 2.54 4.80
CA ARG A 52 -0.09 3.92 4.45
C ARG A 52 -0.51 4.29 3.03
N ILE A 53 -0.39 3.36 2.09
CA ILE A 53 -0.87 3.56 0.71
C ILE A 53 -2.39 3.73 0.70
N MET A 54 -3.11 2.91 1.44
CA MET A 54 -4.56 3.02 1.57
C MET A 54 -4.97 4.41 2.07
N TRP A 55 -4.30 4.91 3.11
CA TRP A 55 -4.54 6.24 3.64
C TRP A 55 -4.24 7.33 2.60
N LEU A 56 -3.07 7.24 1.96
CA LEU A 56 -2.63 8.23 0.98
C LEU A 56 -3.65 8.39 -0.16
N PHE A 57 -4.08 7.29 -0.76
CA PHE A 57 -4.99 7.37 -1.89
C PHE A 57 -6.42 7.71 -1.48
N SER A 58 -6.84 7.32 -0.28
CA SER A 58 -8.13 7.77 0.27
C SER A 58 -8.16 9.28 0.44
N ARG A 59 -7.10 9.86 0.99
CA ARG A 59 -6.98 11.32 1.15
C ARG A 59 -6.86 12.02 -0.20
N ALA A 60 -6.10 11.45 -1.13
CA ALA A 60 -5.97 12.01 -2.47
C ALA A 60 -7.32 12.07 -3.18
N HIS A 61 -8.13 11.03 -3.07
CA HIS A 61 -9.48 11.02 -3.66
C HIS A 61 -10.36 12.12 -3.04
N ILE A 62 -10.34 12.26 -1.73
CA ILE A 62 -11.15 13.27 -1.03
C ILE A 62 -10.78 14.68 -1.49
N GLN A 63 -9.49 14.96 -1.67
CA GLN A 63 -9.03 16.31 -1.99
C GLN A 63 -8.97 16.63 -3.48
N LEU A 64 -8.70 15.63 -4.32
CA LEU A 64 -8.51 15.82 -5.75
C LEU A 64 -9.66 15.30 -6.60
N GLY A 65 -10.47 14.40 -6.05
CA GLY A 65 -11.70 13.94 -6.69
C GLY A 65 -11.54 12.91 -7.80
N ASP A 66 -10.33 12.45 -8.11
CA ASP A 66 -10.09 11.49 -9.19
C ASP A 66 -10.47 10.07 -8.74
N ILE A 67 -11.31 9.41 -9.52
CA ILE A 67 -11.80 8.06 -9.22
C ILE A 67 -10.67 7.03 -9.21
N GLN A 68 -9.58 7.25 -9.95
CA GLN A 68 -8.43 6.34 -9.95
C GLN A 68 -7.80 6.21 -8.57
N TYR A 69 -7.80 7.29 -7.78
CA TYR A 69 -7.28 7.25 -6.42
C TYR A 69 -8.16 6.41 -5.50
N LEU A 70 -9.49 6.51 -5.67
CA LEU A 70 -10.42 5.66 -4.92
C LEU A 70 -10.23 4.19 -5.26
N GLU A 71 -10.06 3.86 -6.54
CA GLU A 71 -9.84 2.48 -6.99
C GLU A 71 -8.52 1.93 -6.45
N THR A 72 -7.47 2.75 -6.42
CA THR A 72 -6.18 2.37 -5.85
C THR A 72 -6.28 2.12 -4.35
N ALA A 73 -6.99 2.99 -3.63
CA ALA A 73 -7.25 2.80 -2.20
C ALA A 73 -8.04 1.54 -1.93
N ARG A 74 -9.05 1.25 -2.76
CA ARG A 74 -9.84 0.01 -2.65
C ARG A 74 -8.99 -1.21 -2.88
N HIS A 75 -8.09 -1.18 -3.85
CA HIS A 75 -7.16 -2.27 -4.12
C HIS A 75 -6.27 -2.55 -2.90
N ALA A 76 -5.75 -1.50 -2.27
CA ALA A 76 -4.97 -1.62 -1.04
C ALA A 76 -5.81 -2.20 0.10
N TYR A 77 -7.04 -1.71 0.27
CA TYR A 77 -7.94 -2.18 1.32
C TYR A 77 -8.30 -3.66 1.16
N GLU A 78 -8.60 -4.10 -0.06
CA GLU A 78 -8.94 -5.50 -0.31
C GLU A 78 -7.78 -6.43 0.04
N TYR A 79 -6.56 -6.05 -0.34
CA TYR A 79 -5.37 -6.82 0.03
C TYR A 79 -5.15 -6.81 1.54
N PHE A 80 -5.25 -5.64 2.16
CA PHE A 80 -5.09 -5.48 3.61
C PHE A 80 -6.06 -6.39 4.37
N HIS A 81 -7.33 -6.33 4.02
CA HIS A 81 -8.38 -7.09 4.71
C HIS A 81 -8.23 -8.60 4.50
N ARG A 82 -7.88 -9.00 3.26
CA ARG A 82 -7.83 -10.41 2.89
C ARG A 82 -6.53 -11.09 3.33
N ASN A 83 -5.40 -10.40 3.23
CA ASN A 83 -4.09 -11.02 3.37
C ASN A 83 -3.30 -10.57 4.61
N CYS A 84 -3.49 -9.34 5.06
CA CYS A 84 -2.73 -8.80 6.19
C CYS A 84 -3.41 -9.03 7.54
N TYR A 85 -4.71 -9.22 7.55
CA TYR A 85 -5.48 -9.42 8.77
C TYR A 85 -5.52 -10.91 9.13
N ASP A 86 -5.22 -11.22 10.40
CA ASP A 86 -5.32 -12.59 10.92
C ASP A 86 -6.76 -12.89 11.31
N LYS A 87 -7.45 -13.67 10.49
CA LYS A 87 -8.86 -14.00 10.69
C LYS A 87 -9.09 -15.03 11.78
N GLU A 88 -8.06 -15.77 12.17
CA GLU A 88 -8.16 -16.80 13.18
C GLU A 88 -7.96 -16.23 14.61
N TYR A 89 -6.90 -15.43 14.79
CA TYR A 89 -6.51 -14.93 16.10
C TYR A 89 -6.68 -13.42 16.26
N GLY A 90 -7.02 -12.71 15.17
CA GLY A 90 -7.12 -11.25 15.17
C GLY A 90 -5.75 -10.58 15.01
N GLY A 91 -5.78 -9.25 14.85
CA GLY A 91 -4.59 -8.47 14.64
C GLY A 91 -4.06 -8.53 13.21
N LEU A 92 -2.90 -7.92 12.98
CA LEU A 92 -2.31 -7.79 11.66
C LEU A 92 -0.94 -8.46 11.63
N TYR A 93 -0.64 -9.18 10.56
CA TYR A 93 0.71 -9.70 10.31
C TYR A 93 1.67 -8.54 10.02
N TRP A 94 2.94 -8.71 10.38
CA TRP A 94 3.99 -7.74 10.03
C TRP A 94 4.15 -7.63 8.51
N SER A 95 4.15 -8.76 7.81
CA SER A 95 4.32 -8.79 6.36
C SER A 95 3.70 -10.03 5.75
N THR A 96 3.53 -9.99 4.44
CA THR A 96 3.10 -11.12 3.62
C THR A 96 4.14 -11.41 2.54
N ASN A 97 4.12 -12.63 2.02
CA ASN A 97 4.89 -12.97 0.83
C ASN A 97 4.25 -12.31 -0.41
N TYR A 98 4.97 -12.34 -1.52
CA TYR A 98 4.50 -11.69 -2.75
C TYR A 98 3.16 -12.24 -3.24
N ASP A 99 2.86 -13.49 -2.94
CA ASP A 99 1.62 -14.17 -3.35
C ASP A 99 0.46 -13.98 -2.35
N GLY A 100 0.67 -13.24 -1.29
CA GLY A 100 -0.35 -12.95 -0.29
C GLY A 100 -0.36 -13.88 0.91
N THR A 101 0.47 -14.91 0.95
CA THR A 101 0.56 -15.80 2.12
C THR A 101 1.30 -15.09 3.27
N PRO A 102 0.96 -15.38 4.54
CA PRO A 102 1.66 -14.76 5.67
C PRO A 102 3.16 -15.08 5.64
N CYS A 103 3.99 -14.06 5.86
CA CYS A 103 5.44 -14.20 5.92
C CYS A 103 5.92 -14.03 7.37
N ASP A 104 5.93 -12.81 7.87
CA ASP A 104 6.25 -12.54 9.27
C ASP A 104 4.94 -12.35 10.03
N VAL A 105 4.61 -13.32 10.89
CA VAL A 105 3.33 -13.36 11.59
C VAL A 105 3.37 -12.70 12.96
N VAL A 106 4.51 -12.09 13.34
CA VAL A 106 4.64 -11.40 14.62
C VAL A 106 3.69 -10.18 14.63
N LYS A 107 2.95 -10.04 15.72
CA LYS A 107 1.97 -8.97 15.90
C LYS A 107 2.61 -7.80 16.64
N HIS A 108 3.14 -6.84 15.89
CA HIS A 108 3.71 -5.62 16.46
C HIS A 108 2.62 -4.60 16.73
N THR A 109 2.63 -4.01 17.91
CA THR A 109 1.69 -2.92 18.25
C THR A 109 1.77 -1.77 17.25
N TYR A 110 2.97 -1.47 16.79
CA TYR A 110 3.22 -0.42 15.79
C TYR A 110 2.43 -0.68 14.49
N THR A 111 2.49 -1.91 13.99
CA THR A 111 1.74 -2.30 12.78
C THR A 111 0.23 -2.21 13.00
N MET A 112 -0.25 -2.68 14.15
CA MET A 112 -1.68 -2.65 14.45
C MET A 112 -2.22 -1.24 14.56
N SER A 113 -1.42 -0.31 15.11
CA SER A 113 -1.85 1.10 15.18
C SER A 113 -1.98 1.76 13.81
N TYR A 114 -1.15 1.39 12.85
CA TYR A 114 -1.30 1.88 11.48
C TYR A 114 -2.53 1.32 10.78
N GLY A 115 -2.98 0.12 11.15
CA GLY A 115 -4.12 -0.53 10.54
C GLY A 115 -5.49 -0.07 11.03
N ILE A 116 -5.50 0.75 12.09
CA ILE A 116 -6.74 1.33 12.58
C ILE A 116 -7.18 2.48 11.66
#